data_5b694cfd18b1d3c3012e01344bfa2514
#
_entry.id   5b694cfd18b1d3c3012e01344bfa2514
#
_cell.length_a   1.000
_cell.length_b   1.000
_cell.length_c   1.000
_cell.angle_alpha   90.00
_cell.angle_beta   90.00
_cell.angle_gamma   90.00
#
_symmetry.space_group_name_H-M   'P 1'
#
loop_
_entity.id
_entity.type
_entity.pdbx_description
1 polymer ?
#
loop_
_entity_poly.entity_id
_entity_poly.type
_entity_poly.pdbx_seq_one_letter_code
_entity_poly.pdbx_strand_id
1 'polypeptide(L)'
;VAALAQSPIGESHTTVRDFTDSAGTAVPSDSPQNRKGNIFKQFFRAFNAMDTTYITPNKYNWAFMLQNTNSFETYTLHSQELGQKLSFSPRPAIKIGPYLGWRWIFLGYTFEVSSLGKGQQSKKTEFELSLYSSMLGCDLIYRRTGDDFRLRKVKGLGEEAREVEGENYHGINVKVTGINAYYIFNHKRFSYPAAFAQSTVQRKSCGSWKVGFAYTRHELDFDYNALPPVLTHNPNHELSQDFQVDKVKYTDFSLSCGYAYNWVFKKNWLFCISIVPAIGYKKTHTAAVQPENETETSALASHLRNLNFDVTGRAGLVWNNTKYFGGLSLIVHNYNYRHNRLSINNTFGTLNLYIGLNFHKRKTYR
;
A
#
# COMPACT_ATOMS: atom_id res chain seq x y z
N VAL A 1 -9.93 -2.93 3.67
CA VAL A 1 -9.69 -2.82 2.21
C VAL A 1 -11.01 -2.43 1.56
N ALA A 2 -11.12 -1.22 1.05
CA ALA A 2 -12.26 -0.77 0.24
C ALA A 2 -11.80 -0.61 -1.21
N ALA A 3 -12.62 -1.07 -2.15
CA ALA A 3 -12.34 -0.98 -3.58
C ALA A 3 -13.40 -0.12 -4.26
N LEU A 4 -12.97 0.95 -4.93
CA LEU A 4 -13.83 1.77 -5.80
C LEU A 4 -13.96 1.10 -7.17
N ALA A 5 -15.15 0.59 -7.50
CA ALA A 5 -15.47 0.10 -8.83
C ALA A 5 -16.72 0.81 -9.37
N GLN A 6 -16.64 1.20 -10.54
CA GLN A 6 -17.48 1.76 -11.60
C GLN A 6 -19.00 1.97 -11.37
N SER A 7 -19.47 3.18 -11.71
CA SER A 7 -20.89 3.53 -11.90
C SER A 7 -21.48 2.84 -13.14
N PRO A 8 -22.77 2.50 -13.15
CA PRO A 8 -23.42 1.87 -14.30
C PRO A 8 -23.59 2.84 -15.46
N ILE A 9 -23.39 2.31 -16.66
CA ILE A 9 -23.67 2.94 -17.95
C ILE A 9 -25.19 3.17 -18.05
N GLY A 10 -25.61 4.42 -18.18
CA GLY A 10 -26.96 4.75 -18.59
C GLY A 10 -27.13 4.41 -20.08
N GLU A 11 -28.04 3.52 -20.37
CA GLU A 11 -28.47 3.21 -21.75
C GLU A 11 -29.22 4.41 -22.35
N SER A 12 -28.71 4.97 -23.45
CA SER A 12 -29.49 5.82 -24.32
C SER A 12 -30.10 4.94 -25.44
N HIS A 13 -31.38 4.66 -25.34
CA HIS A 13 -32.15 4.14 -26.46
C HIS A 13 -32.13 5.14 -27.64
N THR A 14 -31.49 4.76 -28.71
CA THR A 14 -31.61 5.46 -30.01
C THR A 14 -32.69 4.76 -30.80
N THR A 15 -33.88 5.34 -30.81
CA THR A 15 -34.93 5.03 -31.83
C THR A 15 -34.55 5.74 -33.11
N VAL A 16 -34.27 4.97 -34.13
CA VAL A 16 -34.19 5.44 -35.54
C VAL A 16 -35.60 5.81 -36.00
N ARG A 17 -35.79 7.03 -36.42
CA ARG A 17 -36.88 7.43 -37.31
C ARG A 17 -36.29 8.27 -38.44
N ASP A 18 -36.35 7.72 -39.64
CA ASP A 18 -36.20 8.43 -40.88
C ASP A 18 -37.29 9.50 -41.00
N PHE A 19 -36.91 10.70 -41.41
CA PHE A 19 -37.77 11.56 -42.26
C PHE A 19 -36.90 12.57 -43.03
N THR A 20 -37.19 12.64 -44.28
CA THR A 20 -36.64 13.43 -45.37
C THR A 20 -36.95 14.91 -45.28
N ASP A 21 -36.04 15.69 -45.85
CA ASP A 21 -36.11 16.98 -46.56
C ASP A 21 -36.90 18.18 -46.01
N SER A 22 -36.19 19.25 -45.73
CA SER A 22 -36.31 20.48 -46.57
C SER A 22 -35.41 21.61 -46.04
N ALA A 23 -34.90 22.39 -46.97
CA ALA A 23 -33.91 23.44 -46.83
C ALA A 23 -34.29 24.59 -45.89
N GLY A 24 -33.32 25.08 -45.10
CA GLY A 24 -33.43 26.30 -44.32
C GLY A 24 -32.10 26.62 -43.65
N THR A 25 -31.32 27.49 -44.26
CA THR A 25 -30.10 28.06 -43.75
C THR A 25 -30.34 28.85 -42.44
N ALA A 26 -29.90 28.33 -41.32
CA ALA A 26 -29.69 29.10 -40.10
C ALA A 26 -28.29 28.80 -39.52
N VAL A 27 -27.45 29.81 -39.47
CA VAL A 27 -26.13 29.80 -38.82
C VAL A 27 -26.37 29.65 -37.33
N PRO A 28 -25.82 28.64 -36.63
CA PRO A 28 -25.92 28.56 -35.19
C PRO A 28 -24.82 29.46 -34.56
N SER A 29 -25.27 30.44 -33.79
CA SER A 29 -24.43 31.21 -32.90
C SER A 29 -23.84 30.26 -31.81
N ASP A 30 -22.58 30.01 -31.92
CA ASP A 30 -21.80 29.21 -30.94
C ASP A 30 -21.66 29.99 -29.62
N SER A 31 -22.51 29.68 -28.65
CA SER A 31 -22.38 30.18 -27.29
C SER A 31 -21.43 29.32 -26.48
N PRO A 32 -20.47 29.91 -25.71
CA PRO A 32 -19.39 29.18 -25.05
C PRO A 32 -19.78 28.37 -23.78
N GLN A 33 -21.05 28.25 -23.45
CA GLN A 33 -21.49 27.68 -22.16
C GLN A 33 -21.53 26.16 -22.05
N ASN A 34 -21.26 25.39 -23.11
CA ASN A 34 -21.46 23.94 -23.06
C ASN A 34 -20.15 23.09 -23.03
N ARG A 35 -18.98 23.72 -23.00
CA ARG A 35 -17.70 22.99 -23.01
C ARG A 35 -17.33 22.34 -21.66
N LYS A 36 -17.66 22.95 -20.52
CA LYS A 36 -17.30 22.42 -19.20
C LYS A 36 -18.03 21.11 -18.84
N GLY A 37 -19.32 21.00 -19.17
CA GLY A 37 -20.08 19.78 -18.93
C GLY A 37 -19.62 18.56 -19.76
N ASN A 38 -19.00 18.82 -20.92
CA ASN A 38 -18.54 17.76 -21.83
C ASN A 38 -17.22 17.15 -21.36
N ILE A 39 -16.32 17.93 -20.73
CA ILE A 39 -15.00 17.46 -20.22
C ILE A 39 -15.20 16.48 -19.06
N PHE A 40 -16.06 16.79 -18.10
CA PHE A 40 -16.37 15.88 -17.00
C PHE A 40 -17.04 14.59 -17.49
N LYS A 41 -17.99 14.68 -18.43
CA LYS A 41 -18.61 13.47 -19.03
C LYS A 41 -17.59 12.63 -19.81
N GLN A 42 -16.68 13.26 -20.54
CA GLN A 42 -15.59 12.57 -21.25
C GLN A 42 -14.62 11.92 -20.26
N PHE A 43 -14.24 12.61 -19.18
CA PHE A 43 -13.40 12.06 -18.13
C PHE A 43 -14.05 10.85 -17.46
N PHE A 44 -15.33 10.93 -17.04
CA PHE A 44 -16.04 9.80 -16.45
C PHE A 44 -16.26 8.66 -17.44
N ARG A 45 -16.44 8.94 -18.72
CA ARG A 45 -16.51 7.90 -19.77
C ARG A 45 -15.15 7.22 -19.96
N ALA A 46 -14.06 7.97 -19.98
CA ALA A 46 -12.70 7.43 -20.05
C ALA A 46 -12.35 6.62 -18.78
N PHE A 47 -12.76 7.11 -17.61
CA PHE A 47 -12.57 6.45 -16.32
C PHE A 47 -13.26 5.07 -16.26
N ASN A 48 -14.41 4.91 -16.91
CA ASN A 48 -15.17 3.67 -16.94
C ASN A 48 -14.92 2.81 -18.19
N ALA A 49 -14.06 3.28 -19.12
CA ALA A 49 -13.79 2.56 -20.36
C ALA A 49 -13.02 1.27 -20.10
N MET A 50 -13.59 0.13 -20.45
CA MET A 50 -12.97 -1.20 -20.37
C MET A 50 -13.12 -1.95 -21.68
N ASP A 51 -12.06 -2.64 -22.09
CA ASP A 51 -12.08 -3.60 -23.19
C ASP A 51 -12.64 -4.93 -22.65
N THR A 52 -13.88 -5.24 -23.02
CA THR A 52 -14.59 -6.44 -22.56
C THR A 52 -13.97 -7.74 -23.02
N THR A 53 -13.08 -7.70 -24.03
CA THR A 53 -12.31 -8.87 -24.45
C THR A 53 -11.20 -9.22 -23.46
N TYR A 54 -10.71 -8.24 -22.68
CA TYR A 54 -9.67 -8.39 -21.66
C TYR A 54 -10.23 -8.45 -20.24
N ILE A 55 -11.30 -7.70 -19.95
CA ILE A 55 -11.83 -7.53 -18.59
C ILE A 55 -13.34 -7.79 -18.59
N THR A 56 -13.80 -8.64 -17.69
CA THR A 56 -15.22 -8.83 -17.42
C THR A 56 -15.62 -8.08 -16.17
N PRO A 57 -16.59 -7.15 -16.21
CA PRO A 57 -17.09 -6.47 -15.01
C PRO A 57 -17.83 -7.43 -14.08
N ASN A 58 -17.90 -7.10 -12.80
CA ASN A 58 -18.69 -7.86 -11.84
C ASN A 58 -20.19 -7.75 -12.15
N LYS A 59 -20.86 -8.88 -12.26
CA LYS A 59 -22.30 -9.00 -12.59
C LYS A 59 -23.22 -8.91 -11.37
N TYR A 60 -22.65 -8.84 -10.16
CA TYR A 60 -23.39 -8.89 -8.91
C TYR A 60 -23.31 -7.57 -8.15
N ASN A 61 -24.30 -7.31 -7.29
CA ASN A 61 -24.35 -6.12 -6.45
C ASN A 61 -23.68 -6.34 -5.09
N TRP A 62 -23.75 -7.58 -4.58
CA TRP A 62 -23.27 -7.92 -3.24
C TRP A 62 -22.18 -8.97 -3.32
N ALA A 63 -21.25 -8.89 -2.38
CA ALA A 63 -20.21 -9.88 -2.14
C ALA A 63 -20.11 -10.15 -0.64
N PHE A 64 -19.91 -11.41 -0.29
CA PHE A 64 -19.52 -11.83 1.04
C PHE A 64 -18.16 -12.50 0.96
N MET A 65 -17.26 -12.16 1.88
CA MET A 65 -15.90 -12.68 1.89
C MET A 65 -15.46 -12.95 3.33
N LEU A 66 -14.82 -14.09 3.54
CA LEU A 66 -14.05 -14.39 4.74
C LEU A 66 -12.58 -14.20 4.41
N GLN A 67 -11.89 -13.41 5.21
CA GLN A 67 -10.49 -13.09 5.00
C GLN A 67 -9.66 -13.34 6.25
N ASN A 68 -8.52 -13.99 6.05
CA ASN A 68 -7.42 -14.03 7.00
C ASN A 68 -6.37 -13.01 6.58
N THR A 69 -5.93 -12.16 7.49
CA THR A 69 -4.92 -11.12 7.27
C THR A 69 -3.77 -11.33 8.24
N ASN A 70 -2.57 -11.49 7.70
CA ASN A 70 -1.33 -11.59 8.47
C ASN A 70 -0.49 -10.35 8.18
N SER A 71 -0.29 -9.50 9.17
CA SER A 71 0.60 -8.35 9.04
C SER A 71 1.97 -8.69 9.60
N PHE A 72 3.01 -8.23 8.91
CA PHE A 72 4.39 -8.32 9.32
C PHE A 72 5.06 -6.95 9.22
N GLU A 73 6.07 -6.76 10.07
CA GLU A 73 6.78 -5.50 10.18
C GLU A 73 8.18 -5.74 10.73
N THR A 74 9.18 -5.06 10.19
CA THR A 74 10.55 -5.13 10.66
C THR A 74 11.19 -3.76 10.54
N TYR A 75 11.80 -3.31 11.63
CA TYR A 75 12.65 -2.13 11.69
C TYR A 75 14.08 -2.57 11.88
N THR A 76 14.97 -2.13 10.99
CA THR A 76 16.40 -2.37 11.10
C THR A 76 17.11 -1.04 11.21
N LEU A 77 17.76 -0.84 12.34
CA LEU A 77 18.67 0.27 12.59
C LEU A 77 20.08 -0.19 12.25
N HIS A 78 20.80 0.61 11.50
CA HIS A 78 22.16 0.31 11.06
C HIS A 78 23.06 1.51 11.29
N SER A 79 24.08 1.34 12.15
CA SER A 79 25.20 2.26 12.28
C SER A 79 26.20 2.02 11.15
N GLN A 80 26.50 3.06 10.38
CA GLN A 80 27.49 2.97 9.31
C GLN A 80 28.93 3.03 9.83
N GLU A 81 29.14 3.60 10.99
CA GLU A 81 30.45 3.75 11.61
C GLU A 81 31.05 2.40 12.03
N LEU A 82 30.32 1.63 12.80
CA LEU A 82 30.77 0.33 13.32
C LEU A 82 30.17 -0.88 12.58
N GLY A 83 29.37 -0.67 11.54
CA GLY A 83 28.72 -1.73 10.78
C GLY A 83 27.68 -2.54 11.58
N GLN A 84 27.29 -2.03 12.75
CA GLN A 84 26.35 -2.69 13.67
C GLN A 84 24.92 -2.59 13.19
N LYS A 85 24.13 -3.66 13.44
CA LYS A 85 22.71 -3.70 13.05
C LYS A 85 21.87 -4.27 14.18
N LEU A 86 20.78 -3.57 14.48
CA LEU A 86 19.72 -4.03 15.38
C LEU A 86 18.42 -4.15 14.59
N SER A 87 17.79 -5.32 14.60
CA SER A 87 16.52 -5.54 13.90
C SER A 87 15.42 -5.89 14.89
N PHE A 88 14.33 -5.15 14.82
CA PHE A 88 13.16 -5.28 15.69
C PHE A 88 11.94 -5.67 14.89
N SER A 89 11.09 -6.53 15.44
CA SER A 89 9.84 -6.93 14.80
C SER A 89 8.79 -7.20 15.88
N PRO A 90 7.55 -6.72 15.72
CA PRO A 90 6.47 -7.09 16.62
C PRO A 90 6.10 -8.56 16.46
N ARG A 91 5.31 -9.08 17.39
CA ARG A 91 4.73 -10.42 17.26
C ARG A 91 3.82 -10.47 16.02
N PRO A 92 3.88 -11.54 15.22
CA PRO A 92 2.96 -11.71 14.10
C PRO A 92 1.51 -11.72 14.60
N ALA A 93 0.68 -10.88 14.02
CA ALA A 93 -0.74 -10.84 14.32
C ALA A 93 -1.52 -11.55 13.21
N ILE A 94 -2.26 -12.60 13.56
CA ILE A 94 -3.17 -13.32 12.67
C ILE A 94 -4.58 -12.79 12.92
N LYS A 95 -5.17 -12.16 11.91
CA LYS A 95 -6.53 -11.60 11.99
C LYS A 95 -7.45 -12.37 11.04
N ILE A 96 -8.64 -12.69 11.50
CA ILE A 96 -9.69 -13.33 10.69
C ILE A 96 -10.96 -12.48 10.82
N GLY A 97 -11.68 -12.31 9.72
CA GLY A 97 -12.94 -11.60 9.77
C GLY A 97 -13.79 -11.68 8.52
N PRO A 98 -15.11 -11.50 8.68
CA PRO A 98 -16.06 -11.40 7.58
C PRO A 98 -16.03 -10.00 6.96
N TYR A 99 -16.24 -9.94 5.64
CA TYR A 99 -16.41 -8.72 4.86
C TYR A 99 -17.70 -8.81 4.05
N LEU A 100 -18.46 -7.73 4.06
CA LEU A 100 -19.64 -7.56 3.21
C LEU A 100 -19.35 -6.45 2.21
N GLY A 101 -19.46 -6.75 0.93
CA GLY A 101 -19.30 -5.82 -0.16
C GLY A 101 -20.62 -5.43 -0.81
N TRP A 102 -20.82 -4.15 -1.05
CA TRP A 102 -21.90 -3.63 -1.87
C TRP A 102 -21.33 -2.79 -3.02
N ARG A 103 -21.44 -3.34 -4.23
CA ARG A 103 -20.84 -2.75 -5.42
C ARG A 103 -19.33 -2.52 -5.28
N TRP A 104 -18.91 -1.36 -4.80
CA TRP A 104 -17.54 -0.91 -4.65
C TRP A 104 -17.16 -0.62 -3.18
N ILE A 105 -18.11 -0.68 -2.25
CA ILE A 105 -17.88 -0.50 -0.82
C ILE A 105 -17.76 -1.87 -0.17
N PHE A 106 -16.66 -2.10 0.51
CA PHE A 106 -16.46 -3.27 1.36
C PHE A 106 -16.32 -2.82 2.81
N LEU A 107 -17.15 -3.38 3.67
CA LEU A 107 -17.07 -3.20 5.11
C LEU A 107 -16.78 -4.56 5.73
N GLY A 108 -15.81 -4.62 6.59
CA GLY A 108 -15.43 -5.83 7.29
C GLY A 108 -14.92 -5.53 8.69
N TYR A 109 -15.07 -6.50 9.53
CA TYR A 109 -14.49 -6.48 10.86
C TYR A 109 -13.57 -7.68 11.02
N THR A 110 -12.34 -7.44 11.44
CA THR A 110 -11.37 -8.50 11.73
C THR A 110 -10.99 -8.49 13.19
N PHE A 111 -10.89 -9.67 13.77
CA PHE A 111 -10.42 -9.88 15.12
C PHE A 111 -9.11 -10.67 15.10
N GLU A 112 -8.25 -10.37 16.06
CA GLU A 112 -6.97 -11.05 16.21
C GLU A 112 -7.19 -12.38 16.94
N VAL A 113 -6.84 -13.48 16.28
CA VAL A 113 -7.03 -14.84 16.84
C VAL A 113 -6.08 -15.12 18.00
N SER A 114 -4.88 -14.53 17.97
CA SER A 114 -3.85 -14.70 19.01
C SER A 114 -4.22 -14.07 20.36
N SER A 115 -5.16 -13.12 20.37
CA SER A 115 -5.66 -12.46 21.58
C SER A 115 -6.84 -13.17 22.25
N LEU A 116 -7.45 -14.14 21.58
CA LEU A 116 -8.53 -14.94 22.13
C LEU A 116 -7.98 -15.85 23.26
N GLY A 117 -8.13 -15.41 24.51
CA GLY A 117 -7.71 -16.15 25.71
C GLY A 117 -6.51 -15.59 26.47
N LYS A 118 -5.89 -14.50 26.00
CA LYS A 118 -4.87 -13.77 26.75
C LYS A 118 -5.34 -12.35 26.93
N GLY A 119 -5.66 -11.93 28.13
CA GLY A 119 -6.20 -10.60 28.47
C GLY A 119 -5.27 -9.41 28.18
N GLN A 120 -4.25 -9.56 27.37
CA GLN A 120 -3.36 -8.50 26.89
C GLN A 120 -3.76 -8.12 25.46
N GLN A 121 -4.54 -7.08 25.34
CA GLN A 121 -4.73 -6.41 24.05
C GLN A 121 -3.46 -5.62 23.72
N SER A 122 -2.79 -5.98 22.63
CA SER A 122 -1.75 -5.15 22.03
C SER A 122 -2.37 -3.78 21.68
N LYS A 123 -1.72 -2.68 22.09
CA LYS A 123 -2.13 -1.30 21.76
C LYS A 123 -1.90 -0.94 20.29
N LYS A 124 -1.71 -1.93 19.44
CA LYS A 124 -1.45 -1.77 18.02
C LYS A 124 -2.71 -1.34 17.26
N THR A 125 -2.60 -0.25 16.51
CA THR A 125 -3.66 0.22 15.62
C THR A 125 -3.17 0.19 14.18
N GLU A 126 -3.85 -0.55 13.32
CA GLU A 126 -3.54 -0.64 11.90
C GLU A 126 -4.80 -0.37 11.09
N PHE A 127 -4.72 0.60 10.21
CA PHE A 127 -5.73 0.89 9.21
C PHE A 127 -5.04 1.06 7.86
N GLU A 128 -5.35 0.17 6.93
CA GLU A 128 -4.89 0.25 5.56
C GLU A 128 -6.09 0.12 4.64
N LEU A 129 -6.34 1.17 3.87
CA LEU A 129 -7.44 1.25 2.93
C LEU A 129 -6.88 1.43 1.52
N SER A 130 -7.08 0.43 0.66
CA SER A 130 -6.72 0.51 -0.75
C SER A 130 -7.97 0.65 -1.61
N LEU A 131 -8.04 1.75 -2.34
CA LEU A 131 -9.11 2.05 -3.28
C LEU A 131 -8.62 1.80 -4.70
N TYR A 132 -9.29 0.92 -5.42
CA TYR A 132 -8.92 0.57 -6.79
C TYR A 132 -10.03 0.92 -7.75
N SER A 133 -9.75 1.84 -8.68
CA SER A 133 -10.55 2.01 -9.90
C SER A 133 -9.84 1.38 -11.10
N SER A 134 -10.41 1.48 -12.30
CA SER A 134 -9.74 1.01 -13.50
C SER A 134 -8.47 1.81 -13.78
N MET A 135 -8.52 3.14 -13.65
CA MET A 135 -7.50 4.08 -14.06
C MET A 135 -6.64 4.58 -12.91
N LEU A 136 -7.22 4.76 -11.72
CA LEU A 136 -6.57 5.33 -10.54
C LEU A 136 -6.61 4.35 -9.38
N GLY A 137 -5.58 4.37 -8.58
CA GLY A 137 -5.56 3.72 -7.26
C GLY A 137 -5.13 4.71 -6.19
N CYS A 138 -5.60 4.47 -4.97
CA CYS A 138 -5.24 5.26 -3.81
C CYS A 138 -5.11 4.33 -2.60
N ASP A 139 -4.00 4.40 -1.89
CA ASP A 139 -3.78 3.69 -0.64
C ASP A 139 -3.69 4.71 0.49
N LEU A 140 -4.48 4.50 1.53
CA LEU A 140 -4.42 5.25 2.79
C LEU A 140 -3.82 4.33 3.85
N ILE A 141 -2.78 4.80 4.52
CA ILE A 141 -2.03 4.04 5.51
C ILE A 141 -2.06 4.81 6.83
N TYR A 142 -2.51 4.16 7.88
CA TYR A 142 -2.35 4.60 9.24
C TYR A 142 -1.94 3.41 10.09
N ARG A 143 -0.74 3.48 10.66
CA ARG A 143 -0.20 2.44 11.54
C ARG A 143 0.35 3.09 12.80
N ARG A 144 0.03 2.50 13.91
CA ARG A 144 0.66 2.77 15.21
C ARG A 144 1.01 1.43 15.81
N THR A 145 2.27 1.24 16.09
CA THR A 145 2.75 -0.01 16.71
C THR A 145 2.40 -0.05 18.19
N GLY A 146 2.32 -1.27 18.73
CA GLY A 146 2.20 -1.53 20.17
C GLY A 146 3.55 -1.68 20.84
N ASP A 147 3.51 -2.16 22.08
CA ASP A 147 4.67 -2.37 22.95
C ASP A 147 5.24 -3.80 22.82
N ASP A 148 4.89 -4.55 21.77
CA ASP A 148 5.15 -5.98 21.62
C ASP A 148 6.32 -6.31 20.69
N PHE A 149 7.24 -5.35 20.50
CA PHE A 149 8.45 -5.59 19.75
C PHE A 149 9.39 -6.60 20.41
N ARG A 150 10.15 -7.28 19.56
CA ARG A 150 11.23 -8.17 19.95
C ARG A 150 12.49 -7.82 19.19
N LEU A 151 13.63 -7.95 19.83
CA LEU A 151 14.92 -7.91 19.18
C LEU A 151 15.11 -9.19 18.36
N ARG A 152 15.03 -9.10 17.05
CA ARG A 152 15.05 -10.27 16.15
C ARG A 152 16.44 -10.66 15.71
N LYS A 153 17.32 -9.67 15.56
CA LYS A 153 18.66 -9.92 15.06
C LYS A 153 19.62 -8.83 15.51
N VAL A 154 20.77 -9.27 15.96
CA VAL A 154 21.91 -8.44 16.34
C VAL A 154 23.11 -8.80 15.46
N LYS A 155 23.81 -7.80 14.93
CA LYS A 155 25.03 -7.99 14.15
C LYS A 155 26.06 -6.95 14.52
N GLY A 156 27.35 -7.37 14.50
CA GLY A 156 28.49 -6.47 14.75
C GLY A 156 28.77 -6.20 16.25
N LEU A 157 28.18 -7.00 17.17
CA LEU A 157 28.32 -6.85 18.62
C LEU A 157 28.81 -8.15 19.31
N GLY A 158 29.44 -9.05 18.55
CA GLY A 158 29.92 -10.34 19.08
C GLY A 158 28.84 -11.43 19.14
N GLU A 159 29.27 -12.64 19.53
CA GLU A 159 28.38 -13.79 19.67
C GLU A 159 27.49 -13.67 20.91
N GLU A 160 28.01 -13.12 22.01
CA GLU A 160 27.30 -12.91 23.27
C GLU A 160 26.05 -12.04 23.08
N ALA A 161 26.11 -11.04 22.19
CA ALA A 161 24.98 -10.18 21.88
C ALA A 161 23.83 -10.91 21.19
N ARG A 162 24.03 -12.13 20.67
CA ARG A 162 22.96 -12.94 20.08
C ARG A 162 22.09 -13.64 21.11
N GLU A 163 22.55 -13.78 22.34
CA GLU A 163 21.79 -14.41 23.43
C GLU A 163 20.50 -13.64 23.72
N VAL A 164 20.48 -12.33 23.48
CA VAL A 164 19.28 -11.48 23.64
C VAL A 164 18.35 -11.46 22.42
N GLU A 165 18.68 -12.21 21.35
CA GLU A 165 17.77 -12.34 20.21
C GLU A 165 16.49 -13.09 20.62
N GLY A 166 15.34 -12.50 20.34
CA GLY A 166 14.02 -13.01 20.73
C GLY A 166 13.45 -12.37 22.00
N GLU A 167 14.25 -11.62 22.76
CA GLU A 167 13.77 -10.90 23.93
C GLU A 167 12.77 -9.79 23.57
N ASN A 168 11.84 -9.52 24.47
CA ASN A 168 10.90 -8.41 24.31
C ASN A 168 11.63 -7.09 24.49
N TYR A 169 11.31 -6.14 23.62
CA TYR A 169 11.83 -4.78 23.68
C TYR A 169 10.68 -3.78 23.64
N HIS A 170 10.51 -3.00 24.69
CA HIS A 170 9.40 -2.07 24.86
C HIS A 170 9.77 -0.61 24.49
N GLY A 171 11.02 -0.36 24.13
CA GLY A 171 11.57 0.96 23.83
C GLY A 171 11.31 1.46 22.40
N ILE A 172 10.48 0.77 21.61
CA ILE A 172 10.19 1.21 20.23
C ILE A 172 8.71 1.53 20.08
N ASN A 173 8.41 2.71 19.54
CA ASN A 173 7.06 3.11 19.16
C ASN A 173 7.12 3.77 17.80
N VAL A 174 6.31 3.30 16.87
CA VAL A 174 6.30 3.82 15.51
C VAL A 174 4.90 4.20 15.10
N LYS A 175 4.81 5.36 14.44
CA LYS A 175 3.59 5.82 13.79
C LYS A 175 3.88 6.16 12.33
N VAL A 176 3.10 5.57 11.43
CA VAL A 176 3.15 5.85 9.99
C VAL A 176 1.78 6.30 9.53
N THR A 177 1.72 7.45 8.89
CA THR A 177 0.51 7.96 8.26
C THR A 177 0.84 8.34 6.83
N GLY A 178 0.00 7.95 5.87
CA GLY A 178 0.32 8.27 4.48
C GLY A 178 -0.83 8.08 3.51
N ILE A 179 -0.64 8.70 2.36
CA ILE A 179 -1.47 8.55 1.17
C ILE A 179 -0.56 8.27 -0.03
N ASN A 180 -0.92 7.30 -0.83
CA ASN A 180 -0.28 6.97 -2.09
C ASN A 180 -1.33 6.95 -3.19
N ALA A 181 -1.19 7.81 -4.19
CA ALA A 181 -2.07 7.87 -5.34
C ALA A 181 -1.31 7.52 -6.61
N TYR A 182 -1.89 6.71 -7.48
CA TYR A 182 -1.21 6.28 -8.69
C TYR A 182 -2.17 6.14 -9.88
N TYR A 183 -1.61 6.35 -11.07
CA TYR A 183 -2.27 6.23 -12.36
C TYR A 183 -1.82 4.95 -13.08
N ILE A 184 -2.75 4.28 -13.73
CA ILE A 184 -2.57 3.03 -14.49
C ILE A 184 -2.75 3.33 -15.98
N PHE A 185 -1.69 3.26 -16.79
CA PHE A 185 -1.73 3.67 -18.19
C PHE A 185 -2.61 2.79 -19.06
N ASN A 186 -2.47 1.47 -18.96
CA ASN A 186 -3.21 0.53 -19.78
C ASN A 186 -4.53 0.08 -19.13
N HIS A 187 -5.21 1.00 -18.44
CA HIS A 187 -6.40 0.73 -17.63
C HIS A 187 -7.59 0.12 -18.40
N LYS A 188 -7.63 0.29 -19.73
CA LYS A 188 -8.69 -0.32 -20.55
C LYS A 188 -8.56 -1.83 -20.65
N ARG A 189 -7.34 -2.38 -20.64
CA ARG A 189 -7.04 -3.81 -20.80
C ARG A 189 -6.49 -4.46 -19.54
N PHE A 190 -5.82 -3.70 -18.71
CA PHE A 190 -5.24 -4.15 -17.44
C PHE A 190 -6.15 -3.79 -16.27
N SER A 191 -6.53 -4.78 -15.45
CA SER A 191 -7.36 -4.57 -14.27
C SER A 191 -6.61 -4.90 -12.97
N TYR A 192 -6.26 -3.87 -12.24
CA TYR A 192 -5.73 -4.02 -10.88
C TYR A 192 -6.80 -4.53 -9.89
N PRO A 193 -8.08 -4.07 -10.00
CA PRO A 193 -9.17 -4.62 -9.21
C PRO A 193 -9.40 -6.13 -9.36
N ALA A 194 -9.04 -6.72 -10.50
CA ALA A 194 -9.16 -8.17 -10.70
C ALA A 194 -8.23 -8.98 -9.78
N ALA A 195 -7.06 -8.43 -9.44
CA ALA A 195 -6.08 -9.08 -8.59
C ALA A 195 -6.30 -8.82 -7.09
N PHE A 196 -6.74 -7.61 -6.72
CA PHE A 196 -6.69 -7.15 -5.33
C PHE A 196 -8.05 -6.79 -4.71
N ALA A 197 -9.09 -6.61 -5.52
CA ALA A 197 -10.42 -6.20 -5.06
C ALA A 197 -11.58 -7.10 -5.50
N GLN A 198 -11.33 -8.06 -6.41
CA GLN A 198 -12.32 -9.02 -6.91
C GLN A 198 -13.56 -8.39 -7.56
N SER A 199 -13.49 -7.11 -7.92
CA SER A 199 -14.61 -6.36 -8.54
C SER A 199 -14.69 -6.50 -10.06
N THR A 200 -13.70 -7.15 -10.67
CA THR A 200 -13.64 -7.50 -12.11
C THR A 200 -12.92 -8.82 -12.28
N VAL A 201 -12.95 -9.38 -13.50
CA VAL A 201 -12.20 -10.59 -13.84
C VAL A 201 -11.35 -10.31 -15.07
N GLN A 202 -10.04 -10.50 -14.97
CA GLN A 202 -9.11 -10.45 -16.08
C GLN A 202 -9.25 -11.71 -16.93
N ARG A 203 -9.41 -11.56 -18.26
CA ARG A 203 -9.61 -12.67 -19.20
C ARG A 203 -8.40 -13.00 -20.03
N LYS A 204 -7.57 -12.01 -20.34
CA LYS A 204 -6.33 -12.15 -21.10
C LYS A 204 -5.20 -11.51 -20.34
N SER A 205 -4.01 -12.11 -20.45
CA SER A 205 -2.80 -11.57 -19.85
C SER A 205 -2.49 -10.19 -20.40
N CYS A 206 -2.09 -9.29 -19.54
CA CYS A 206 -1.80 -7.91 -19.88
C CYS A 206 -1.00 -7.23 -18.79
N GLY A 207 -0.18 -6.27 -19.16
CA GLY A 207 0.56 -5.44 -18.22
C GLY A 207 0.27 -3.96 -18.39
N SER A 208 0.73 -3.19 -17.41
CA SER A 208 0.61 -1.73 -17.40
C SER A 208 1.75 -1.09 -16.65
N TRP A 209 2.24 0.03 -17.18
CA TRP A 209 3.02 0.98 -16.41
C TRP A 209 2.12 1.71 -15.42
N LYS A 210 2.71 2.08 -14.31
CA LYS A 210 2.09 2.88 -13.26
C LYS A 210 3.02 4.01 -12.87
N VAL A 211 2.48 5.20 -12.68
CA VAL A 211 3.16 6.32 -12.03
C VAL A 211 2.35 6.77 -10.84
N GLY A 212 3.01 7.19 -9.80
CA GLY A 212 2.35 7.57 -8.57
C GLY A 212 3.09 8.65 -7.80
N PHE A 213 2.37 9.22 -6.87
CA PHE A 213 2.86 10.17 -5.88
C PHE A 213 2.43 9.68 -4.50
N ALA A 214 3.34 9.73 -3.55
CA ALA A 214 3.02 9.43 -2.17
C ALA A 214 3.47 10.55 -1.24
N TYR A 215 2.70 10.75 -0.19
CA TYR A 215 3.00 11.58 0.96
C TYR A 215 2.90 10.72 2.20
N THR A 216 3.99 10.58 2.94
CA THR A 216 4.00 9.80 4.17
C THR A 216 4.66 10.59 5.30
N ARG A 217 4.19 10.38 6.51
CA ARG A 217 4.77 10.90 7.73
C ARG A 217 5.10 9.76 8.65
N HIS A 218 6.34 9.72 9.08
CA HIS A 218 6.88 8.72 9.97
C HIS A 218 7.31 9.36 11.29
N GLU A 219 6.97 8.71 12.39
CA GLU A 219 7.45 9.05 13.73
C GLU A 219 7.99 7.75 14.34
N LEU A 220 9.26 7.76 14.73
CA LEU A 220 9.93 6.66 15.44
C LEU A 220 10.44 7.22 16.77
N ASP A 221 9.95 6.66 17.86
CA ASP A 221 10.50 6.84 19.19
C ASP A 221 11.31 5.60 19.53
N PHE A 222 12.56 5.77 19.95
CA PHE A 222 13.48 4.68 20.27
C PHE A 222 14.19 4.99 21.58
N ASP A 223 13.96 4.16 22.60
CA ASP A 223 14.59 4.31 23.91
C ASP A 223 15.86 3.46 23.98
N TYR A 224 17.01 4.10 23.80
CA TYR A 224 18.32 3.46 23.91
C TYR A 224 18.55 2.79 25.28
N ASN A 225 18.06 3.40 26.37
CA ASN A 225 18.25 2.91 27.72
C ASN A 225 17.44 1.64 28.04
N ALA A 226 16.43 1.36 27.24
CA ALA A 226 15.64 0.13 27.35
C ALA A 226 16.28 -1.08 26.65
N LEU A 227 17.44 -0.89 25.99
CA LEU A 227 18.19 -2.01 25.40
C LEU A 227 18.76 -2.93 26.49
N PRO A 228 18.83 -4.26 26.21
CA PRO A 228 19.46 -5.21 27.14
C PRO A 228 20.87 -4.78 27.53
N PRO A 229 21.25 -4.91 28.83
CA PRO A 229 22.59 -4.53 29.32
C PRO A 229 23.76 -5.19 28.59
N VAL A 230 23.57 -6.40 28.09
CA VAL A 230 24.56 -7.13 27.27
C VAL A 230 24.93 -6.36 26.00
N LEU A 231 24.05 -5.50 25.46
CA LEU A 231 24.31 -4.67 24.30
C LEU A 231 24.95 -3.33 24.66
N THR A 232 24.54 -2.72 25.79
CA THR A 232 24.96 -1.37 26.18
C THR A 232 26.23 -1.37 27.05
N HIS A 233 26.56 -2.47 27.73
CA HIS A 233 27.68 -2.61 28.65
C HIS A 233 28.62 -3.78 28.26
N ASN A 234 28.73 -4.09 26.96
CA ASN A 234 29.63 -5.13 26.49
C ASN A 234 31.08 -4.64 26.51
N PRO A 235 31.97 -5.28 27.30
CA PRO A 235 33.36 -4.83 27.42
C PRO A 235 34.18 -5.06 26.14
N ASN A 236 33.73 -5.96 25.26
CA ASN A 236 34.43 -6.34 24.04
C ASN A 236 33.94 -5.57 22.80
N HIS A 237 32.70 -5.04 22.82
CA HIS A 237 32.07 -4.38 21.70
C HIS A 237 31.22 -3.21 22.17
N GLU A 238 31.75 -2.01 22.03
CA GLU A 238 31.00 -0.79 22.34
C GLU A 238 29.83 -0.62 21.34
N LEU A 239 28.63 -0.32 21.86
CA LEU A 239 27.46 -0.01 21.04
C LEU A 239 27.62 1.39 20.48
N SER A 240 27.46 1.53 19.15
CA SER A 240 27.61 2.79 18.45
C SER A 240 26.70 3.89 19.02
N GLN A 241 27.26 5.08 19.18
CA GLN A 241 26.51 6.28 19.57
C GLN A 241 25.44 6.68 18.54
N ASP A 242 25.56 6.21 17.30
CA ASP A 242 24.54 6.42 16.26
C ASP A 242 23.15 5.91 16.67
N PHE A 243 23.08 4.93 17.61
CA PHE A 243 21.82 4.43 18.15
C PHE A 243 21.23 5.28 19.28
N GLN A 244 21.95 6.27 19.79
CA GLN A 244 21.45 7.20 20.81
C GLN A 244 20.50 8.24 20.18
N VAL A 245 19.41 7.76 19.60
CA VAL A 245 18.38 8.57 18.94
C VAL A 245 17.06 8.38 19.65
N ASP A 246 16.61 9.39 20.40
CA ASP A 246 15.36 9.31 21.16
C ASP A 246 14.12 9.36 20.23
N LYS A 247 14.15 10.25 19.25
CA LYS A 247 12.99 10.49 18.40
C LYS A 247 13.39 10.92 17.00
N VAL A 248 12.83 10.23 16.00
CA VAL A 248 12.96 10.60 14.59
C VAL A 248 11.58 10.89 14.01
N LYS A 249 11.40 12.11 13.51
CA LYS A 249 10.20 12.50 12.77
C LYS A 249 10.61 13.00 11.40
N TYR A 250 10.04 12.40 10.36
CA TYR A 250 10.27 12.86 9.00
C TYR A 250 9.00 12.77 8.17
N THR A 251 8.95 13.62 7.17
CA THR A 251 7.93 13.62 6.12
C THR A 251 8.60 13.23 4.80
N ASP A 252 7.97 12.34 4.07
CA ASP A 252 8.44 11.85 2.78
C ASP A 252 7.46 12.24 1.67
N PHE A 253 8.01 12.83 0.60
CA PHE A 253 7.32 13.10 -0.65
C PHE A 253 7.99 12.25 -1.72
N SER A 254 7.30 11.27 -2.26
CA SER A 254 7.89 10.36 -3.23
C SER A 254 7.14 10.30 -4.55
N LEU A 255 7.92 10.19 -5.63
CA LEU A 255 7.45 9.91 -6.97
C LEU A 255 7.81 8.47 -7.31
N SER A 256 6.85 7.74 -7.83
CA SER A 256 7.01 6.34 -8.15
C SER A 256 6.71 6.06 -9.61
N CYS A 257 7.47 5.14 -10.20
CA CYS A 257 7.21 4.61 -11.53
C CYS A 257 7.50 3.10 -11.50
N GLY A 258 6.56 2.30 -11.94
CA GLY A 258 6.71 0.85 -11.90
C GLY A 258 5.82 0.14 -12.90
N TYR A 259 5.92 -1.18 -12.89
CA TYR A 259 5.20 -2.03 -13.80
C TYR A 259 4.39 -3.08 -13.05
N ALA A 260 3.23 -3.42 -13.58
CA ALA A 260 2.38 -4.49 -13.11
C ALA A 260 1.96 -5.39 -14.26
N TYR A 261 1.93 -6.69 -14.00
CA TYR A 261 1.56 -7.69 -15.00
C TYR A 261 0.54 -8.66 -14.43
N ASN A 262 -0.57 -8.84 -15.17
CA ASN A 262 -1.61 -9.82 -14.92
C ASN A 262 -1.40 -11.01 -15.86
N TRP A 263 -1.03 -12.15 -15.32
CA TRP A 263 -0.87 -13.39 -16.08
C TRP A 263 -2.08 -14.30 -15.86
N VAL A 264 -2.89 -14.46 -16.90
CA VAL A 264 -4.02 -15.40 -16.93
C VAL A 264 -3.52 -16.71 -17.50
N PHE A 265 -3.13 -17.64 -16.63
CA PHE A 265 -2.52 -18.91 -17.03
C PHE A 265 -3.53 -20.06 -17.22
N LYS A 266 -4.74 -19.90 -16.69
CA LYS A 266 -5.86 -20.85 -16.84
C LYS A 266 -7.18 -20.09 -16.75
N LYS A 267 -8.26 -20.68 -17.27
CA LYS A 267 -9.62 -20.12 -17.16
C LYS A 267 -9.94 -19.79 -15.70
N ASN A 268 -10.28 -18.53 -15.43
CA ASN A 268 -10.60 -17.99 -14.10
C ASN A 268 -9.41 -17.90 -13.11
N TRP A 269 -8.18 -18.20 -13.52
CA TRP A 269 -6.98 -18.06 -12.71
C TRP A 269 -6.14 -16.89 -13.18
N LEU A 270 -5.76 -16.07 -12.22
CA LEU A 270 -4.94 -14.87 -12.43
C LEU A 270 -3.78 -14.88 -11.43
N PHE A 271 -2.57 -14.67 -11.93
CA PHE A 271 -1.43 -14.27 -11.13
C PHE A 271 -1.04 -12.84 -11.49
N CYS A 272 -0.98 -11.96 -10.51
CA CYS A 272 -0.54 -10.58 -10.66
C CYS A 272 0.76 -10.36 -9.91
N ILE A 273 1.70 -9.68 -10.55
CA ILE A 273 2.89 -9.15 -9.90
C ILE A 273 3.04 -7.66 -10.24
N SER A 274 3.43 -6.87 -9.27
CA SER A 274 3.67 -5.43 -9.43
C SER A 274 4.85 -5.00 -8.58
N ILE A 275 5.80 -4.29 -9.20
CA ILE A 275 6.96 -3.70 -8.53
C ILE A 275 6.99 -2.22 -8.88
N VAL A 276 7.00 -1.39 -7.86
CA VAL A 276 6.92 0.07 -7.98
C VAL A 276 7.99 0.71 -7.12
N PRO A 277 9.19 0.92 -7.69
CA PRO A 277 10.21 1.76 -7.07
C PRO A 277 9.75 3.22 -6.99
N ALA A 278 10.24 3.92 -5.98
CA ALA A 278 9.98 5.33 -5.75
C ALA A 278 11.25 6.06 -5.32
N ILE A 279 11.36 7.31 -5.73
CA ILE A 279 12.38 8.24 -5.25
C ILE A 279 11.66 9.23 -4.34
N GLY A 280 12.05 9.26 -3.07
CA GLY A 280 11.48 10.09 -2.04
C GLY A 280 12.42 11.21 -1.61
N TYR A 281 11.88 12.41 -1.40
CA TYR A 281 12.53 13.49 -0.70
C TYR A 281 12.06 13.52 0.74
N LYS A 282 12.97 13.24 1.69
CA LYS A 282 12.65 13.13 3.12
C LYS A 282 13.10 14.36 3.89
N LYS A 283 12.12 15.09 4.45
CA LYS A 283 12.36 16.23 5.31
C LYS A 283 12.28 15.79 6.78
N THR A 284 13.41 15.81 7.46
CA THR A 284 13.50 15.53 8.89
C THR A 284 13.02 16.75 9.68
N HIS A 285 12.15 16.51 10.68
CA HIS A 285 11.63 17.56 11.57
C HIS A 285 12.27 17.54 12.95
N THR A 286 12.61 16.34 13.43
CA THR A 286 13.28 16.14 14.72
C THR A 286 14.12 14.90 14.60
N ALA A 287 15.43 15.04 14.83
CA ALA A 287 16.33 13.95 15.14
C ALA A 287 17.16 14.50 16.30
N ALA A 288 16.96 13.93 17.50
CA ALA A 288 17.79 14.26 18.65
C ALA A 288 19.12 13.49 18.52
N VAL A 289 19.97 13.97 17.65
CA VAL A 289 21.39 13.63 17.59
C VAL A 289 22.14 14.93 17.78
N GLN A 290 23.16 14.94 18.62
CA GLN A 290 23.98 16.13 18.84
C GLN A 290 24.47 16.66 17.49
N PRO A 291 24.43 18.00 17.26
CA PRO A 291 24.92 18.56 16.03
C PRO A 291 26.46 18.37 16.00
N GLU A 292 26.94 17.47 15.18
CA GLU A 292 28.31 17.55 14.71
C GLU A 292 28.44 18.88 13.95
N ASN A 293 29.52 19.62 14.18
CA ASN A 293 29.88 20.84 13.47
C ASN A 293 29.70 20.59 11.96
N GLU A 294 28.59 21.09 11.40
CA GLU A 294 28.36 21.04 9.98
C GLU A 294 29.40 21.95 9.32
N THR A 295 30.49 21.34 8.85
CA THR A 295 31.35 21.95 7.85
C THR A 295 30.45 22.27 6.66
N GLU A 296 30.51 23.50 6.14
CA GLU A 296 29.69 24.01 5.04
C GLU A 296 29.67 23.03 3.85
N THR A 297 28.78 22.10 3.89
CA THR A 297 28.52 21.19 2.78
C THR A 297 27.65 21.96 1.78
N SER A 298 28.02 21.96 0.52
CA SER A 298 27.26 22.68 -0.52
C SER A 298 25.76 22.33 -0.44
N ALA A 299 24.89 23.30 -0.64
CA ALA A 299 23.43 23.12 -0.58
C ALA A 299 22.96 21.93 -1.43
N LEU A 300 23.61 21.67 -2.57
CA LEU A 300 23.34 20.50 -3.43
C LEU A 300 23.60 19.17 -2.72
N ALA A 301 24.70 19.04 -1.97
CA ALA A 301 25.03 17.81 -1.27
C ALA A 301 24.09 17.54 -0.09
N SER A 302 23.58 18.59 0.58
CA SER A 302 22.57 18.46 1.62
C SER A 302 21.21 18.03 1.04
N HIS A 303 20.81 18.54 -0.13
CA HIS A 303 19.60 18.09 -0.83
C HIS A 303 19.71 16.63 -1.29
N LEU A 304 20.86 16.20 -1.80
CA LEU A 304 21.08 14.81 -2.23
C LEU A 304 21.05 13.82 -1.06
N ARG A 305 21.47 14.21 0.13
CA ARG A 305 21.35 13.39 1.35
C ARG A 305 19.90 13.09 1.75
N ASN A 306 18.97 13.97 1.40
CA ASN A 306 17.55 13.80 1.70
C ASN A 306 16.82 12.92 0.67
N LEU A 307 17.47 12.53 -0.43
CA LEU A 307 16.91 11.59 -1.40
C LEU A 307 17.05 10.18 -0.92
N ASN A 308 15.94 9.44 -0.93
CA ASN A 308 15.86 8.06 -0.51
C ASN A 308 15.15 7.23 -1.57
N PHE A 309 15.41 5.93 -1.54
CA PHE A 309 14.83 4.99 -2.48
C PHE A 309 13.90 4.05 -1.72
N ASP A 310 12.64 4.04 -2.11
CA ASP A 310 11.60 3.19 -1.53
C ASP A 310 11.05 2.24 -2.59
N VAL A 311 10.46 1.11 -2.16
CA VAL A 311 9.88 0.13 -3.07
C VAL A 311 8.54 -0.37 -2.52
N THR A 312 7.53 -0.44 -3.38
CA THR A 312 6.28 -1.15 -3.10
C THR A 312 6.15 -2.35 -4.03
N GLY A 313 6.08 -3.53 -3.44
CA GLY A 313 5.82 -4.80 -4.11
C GLY A 313 4.40 -5.28 -3.86
N ARG A 314 3.75 -5.85 -4.89
CA ARG A 314 2.46 -6.54 -4.72
C ARG A 314 2.45 -7.82 -5.54
N ALA A 315 1.90 -8.88 -4.96
CA ALA A 315 1.63 -10.12 -5.67
C ALA A 315 0.21 -10.61 -5.34
N GLY A 316 -0.46 -11.22 -6.29
CA GLY A 316 -1.80 -11.76 -6.10
C GLY A 316 -2.02 -13.03 -6.92
N LEU A 317 -2.51 -14.07 -6.29
CA LEU A 317 -2.97 -15.29 -6.95
C LEU A 317 -4.47 -15.42 -6.70
N VAL A 318 -5.27 -15.43 -7.77
CA VAL A 318 -6.72 -15.33 -7.69
C VAL A 318 -7.37 -16.38 -8.56
N TRP A 319 -8.37 -17.03 -8.01
CA TRP A 319 -9.37 -17.77 -8.75
C TRP A 319 -10.71 -17.06 -8.66
N ASN A 320 -11.34 -16.72 -9.80
CA ASN A 320 -12.59 -15.98 -9.83
C ASN A 320 -13.45 -16.40 -11.03
N ASN A 321 -14.56 -17.09 -10.77
CA ASN A 321 -15.52 -17.48 -11.80
C ASN A 321 -16.71 -16.53 -11.95
N THR A 322 -16.61 -15.32 -11.38
CA THR A 322 -17.62 -14.27 -11.24
C THR A 322 -18.60 -14.46 -10.08
N LYS A 323 -19.02 -15.69 -9.75
CA LYS A 323 -19.91 -15.99 -8.62
C LYS A 323 -19.12 -16.29 -7.35
N TYR A 324 -18.14 -17.16 -7.45
CA TYR A 324 -17.23 -17.53 -6.35
C TYR A 324 -15.83 -17.02 -6.66
N PHE A 325 -15.14 -16.64 -5.63
CA PHE A 325 -13.76 -16.20 -5.75
C PHE A 325 -12.96 -16.59 -4.50
N GLY A 326 -11.69 -16.73 -4.68
CA GLY A 326 -10.73 -16.94 -3.60
C GLY A 326 -9.33 -16.58 -4.07
N GLY A 327 -8.46 -16.30 -3.13
CA GLY A 327 -7.11 -15.94 -3.50
C GLY A 327 -6.20 -15.62 -2.33
N LEU A 328 -4.96 -15.36 -2.73
CA LEU A 328 -3.88 -14.92 -1.87
C LEU A 328 -3.37 -13.58 -2.40
N SER A 329 -3.16 -12.60 -1.54
CA SER A 329 -2.51 -11.34 -1.91
C SER A 329 -1.45 -10.95 -0.91
N LEU A 330 -0.32 -10.47 -1.42
CA LEU A 330 0.81 -9.97 -0.66
C LEU A 330 1.05 -8.51 -1.06
N ILE A 331 1.16 -7.62 -0.08
CA ILE A 331 1.58 -6.24 -0.26
C ILE A 331 2.78 -6.01 0.65
N VAL A 332 3.85 -5.47 0.11
CA VAL A 332 5.08 -5.17 0.85
C VAL A 332 5.49 -3.74 0.55
N HIS A 333 5.74 -3.00 1.61
CA HIS A 333 6.34 -1.67 1.55
C HIS A 333 7.71 -1.71 2.18
N ASN A 334 8.71 -1.15 1.51
CA ASN A 334 10.04 -0.96 2.05
C ASN A 334 10.39 0.52 1.97
N TYR A 335 10.61 1.14 3.13
CA TYR A 335 11.00 2.52 3.28
C TYR A 335 12.40 2.60 3.88
N ASN A 336 13.24 3.40 3.27
CA ASN A 336 14.58 3.67 3.76
C ASN A 336 14.66 5.11 4.27
N TYR A 337 15.29 5.29 5.41
CA TYR A 337 15.62 6.59 5.97
C TYR A 337 17.09 6.62 6.34
N ARG A 338 17.79 7.66 5.95
CA ARG A 338 19.18 7.90 6.32
C ARG A 338 19.32 9.29 6.89
N HIS A 339 19.94 9.38 8.03
CA HIS A 339 20.32 10.64 8.66
C HIS A 339 21.69 10.47 9.33
N ASN A 340 22.64 11.31 8.93
CA ASN A 340 24.05 11.21 9.33
C ASN A 340 24.59 9.78 9.11
N ARG A 341 25.06 9.10 10.15
CA ARG A 341 25.61 7.74 10.12
C ARG A 341 24.56 6.66 10.41
N LEU A 342 23.36 7.05 10.85
CA LEU A 342 22.25 6.14 11.12
C LEU A 342 21.43 5.90 9.86
N SER A 343 21.18 4.64 9.55
CA SER A 343 20.22 4.22 8.52
C SER A 343 19.13 3.39 9.17
N ILE A 344 17.88 3.72 8.87
CA ILE A 344 16.70 2.99 9.33
C ILE A 344 16.00 2.42 8.11
N ASN A 345 15.86 1.10 8.06
CA ASN A 345 15.06 0.41 7.07
C ASN A 345 13.79 -0.11 7.73
N ASN A 346 12.65 0.30 7.19
CA ASN A 346 11.34 -0.17 7.62
C ASN A 346 10.71 -1.01 6.51
N THR A 347 10.51 -2.30 6.77
CA THR A 347 9.78 -3.19 5.87
C THR A 347 8.51 -3.66 6.56
N PHE A 348 7.37 -3.40 5.97
CA PHE A 348 6.09 -3.90 6.46
C PHE A 348 5.18 -4.33 5.32
N GLY A 349 4.22 -5.17 5.66
CA GLY A 349 3.27 -5.63 4.67
C GLY A 349 2.17 -6.50 5.24
N THR A 350 1.32 -6.94 4.33
CA THR A 350 0.17 -7.79 4.64
C THR A 350 0.09 -8.95 3.67
N LEU A 351 -0.14 -10.14 4.23
CA LEU A 351 -0.47 -11.34 3.49
C LEU A 351 -1.93 -11.69 3.78
N ASN A 352 -2.77 -11.65 2.75
CA ASN A 352 -4.19 -11.93 2.86
C ASN A 352 -4.53 -13.23 2.15
N LEU A 353 -5.26 -14.10 2.82
CA LEU A 353 -5.91 -15.26 2.25
C LEU A 353 -7.43 -15.06 2.37
N TYR A 354 -8.16 -15.22 1.28
CA TYR A 354 -9.59 -14.95 1.28
C TYR A 354 -10.38 -15.90 0.38
N ILE A 355 -11.62 -16.14 0.78
CA ILE A 355 -12.64 -16.83 -0.01
C ILE A 355 -13.93 -16.03 0.05
N GLY A 356 -14.70 -16.02 -1.02
CA GLY A 356 -15.93 -15.26 -1.05
C GLY A 356 -16.89 -15.66 -2.17
N LEU A 357 -18.05 -15.07 -2.10
CA LEU A 357 -19.11 -15.28 -3.08
C LEU A 357 -19.80 -13.96 -3.42
N ASN A 358 -20.18 -13.84 -4.67
CA ASN A 358 -20.98 -12.73 -5.19
C ASN A 358 -22.43 -13.18 -5.33
N PHE A 359 -23.38 -12.36 -4.90
CA PHE A 359 -24.81 -12.67 -4.95
C PHE A 359 -25.63 -11.46 -5.37
N HIS A 360 -26.89 -11.66 -5.70
CA HIS A 360 -27.82 -10.66 -6.22
C HIS A 360 -27.35 -10.00 -7.54
N LYS A 361 -27.63 -10.65 -8.68
CA LYS A 361 -27.28 -10.13 -9.99
C LYS A 361 -27.83 -8.72 -10.22
N ARG A 362 -27.05 -7.89 -10.89
CA ARG A 362 -27.48 -6.57 -11.35
C ARG A 362 -28.62 -6.70 -12.37
N LYS A 363 -29.53 -5.72 -12.40
CA LYS A 363 -30.66 -5.73 -13.33
C LYS A 363 -30.25 -5.89 -14.81
N THR A 364 -29.11 -5.31 -15.20
CA THR A 364 -28.49 -5.42 -16.54
C THR A 364 -28.03 -6.84 -16.91
N TYR A 365 -27.95 -7.77 -15.96
CA TYR A 365 -27.48 -9.14 -16.20
C TYR A 365 -28.50 -10.20 -15.72
N ARG A 366 -29.68 -9.77 -15.33
CA ARG A 366 -30.87 -10.62 -15.08
C ARG A 366 -31.62 -10.93 -16.40
#